data_4697edae484ab466dd5a85bc9d99ea99
#
_entry.id   4697edae484ab466dd5a85bc9d99ea99
#
_cell.length_a   1.000
_cell.length_b   1.000
_cell.length_c   1.000
_cell.angle_alpha   90.00
_cell.angle_beta   90.00
_cell.angle_gamma   90.00
#
_symmetry.space_group_name_H-M   'P 1'
#
loop_
_entity.id
_entity.type
_entity.pdbx_description
1 polymer ?
#
loop_
_entity_poly.entity_id
_entity_poly.type
_entity_poly.pdbx_seq_one_letter_code
_entity_poly.pdbx_strand_id
1 'polypeptide(L)'
;MPNYPQESTKVEHDLGRVDQSFRQARRIAVVCGAGISVSSPANIPDFRSASGLFASLKQRYPTSGLTSGKDLFDARLFQSESSTALFFAMIAELKDMSDAAQPTLIHHLLRRLDMEGRLQRVYTQNIDGLEEKVGLSFGVGSPEACLPTSKRKRGAQFARSQSDSSVRLSTHPSCEKPLFPRAIPLHGSLSSMTCMLCSHKLRLTREQEAGRQALETLRRGEPVWCEQCEVTDQLRSSAGLRSHGIVRMKVEVVMYYGERDAG
;
A
#
# COMPACT_ATOMS: atom_id res chain seq x y z
N MET A 1 -4.80 -50.34 13.40
CA MET A 1 -3.85 -49.21 13.44
C MET A 1 -3.66 -48.72 12.04
N PRO A 2 -4.00 -47.46 11.68
CA PRO A 2 -3.78 -46.97 10.34
C PRO A 2 -2.29 -46.69 10.13
N ASN A 3 -1.75 -47.23 9.04
CA ASN A 3 -0.38 -47.04 8.61
C ASN A 3 -0.18 -45.64 8.02
N TYR A 4 0.55 -44.77 8.72
CA TYR A 4 0.91 -43.38 8.31
C TYR A 4 2.36 -43.21 7.79
N PRO A 5 3.00 -44.13 7.07
CA PRO A 5 4.36 -43.86 6.55
C PRO A 5 4.39 -43.34 5.11
N GLN A 6 3.32 -43.46 4.31
CA GLN A 6 3.37 -43.07 2.89
C GLN A 6 3.09 -41.61 2.61
N GLU A 7 2.34 -40.90 3.45
CA GLU A 7 2.08 -39.47 3.27
C GLU A 7 3.30 -38.60 3.60
N SER A 8 4.10 -38.96 4.61
CA SER A 8 5.29 -38.18 4.98
C SER A 8 6.36 -38.16 3.89
N THR A 9 6.63 -39.30 3.26
CA THR A 9 7.63 -39.37 2.19
C THR A 9 7.22 -38.62 0.92
N LYS A 10 5.94 -38.60 0.59
CA LYS A 10 5.43 -37.82 -0.53
C LYS A 10 5.53 -36.31 -0.26
N VAL A 11 5.18 -35.87 0.93
CA VAL A 11 5.31 -34.46 1.35
C VAL A 11 6.76 -34.02 1.33
N GLU A 12 7.69 -34.80 1.85
CA GLU A 12 9.13 -34.50 1.82
C GLU A 12 9.67 -34.39 0.39
N HIS A 13 9.26 -35.34 -0.50
CA HIS A 13 9.65 -35.29 -1.90
C HIS A 13 9.10 -34.05 -2.61
N ASP A 14 7.85 -33.67 -2.37
CA ASP A 14 7.22 -32.50 -2.97
C ASP A 14 7.84 -31.20 -2.44
N LEU A 15 8.17 -31.13 -1.16
CA LEU A 15 8.91 -30.00 -0.56
C LEU A 15 10.31 -29.88 -1.18
N GLY A 16 11.00 -31.01 -1.40
CA GLY A 16 12.31 -31.02 -2.08
C GLY A 16 12.24 -30.46 -3.50
N ARG A 17 11.18 -30.78 -4.26
CA ARG A 17 10.95 -30.23 -5.60
C ARG A 17 10.69 -28.72 -5.56
N VAL A 18 9.89 -28.26 -4.60
CA VAL A 18 9.62 -26.82 -4.41
C VAL A 18 10.91 -26.09 -4.07
N ASP A 19 11.69 -26.59 -3.11
CA ASP A 19 12.97 -25.99 -2.71
C ASP A 19 13.94 -25.91 -3.90
N GLN A 20 14.09 -27.00 -4.66
CA GLN A 20 14.94 -27.01 -5.85
C GLN A 20 14.48 -25.99 -6.89
N SER A 21 13.17 -25.92 -7.17
CA SER A 21 12.60 -24.97 -8.11
C SER A 21 12.84 -23.52 -7.67
N PHE A 22 12.65 -23.25 -6.36
CA PHE A 22 12.88 -21.95 -5.77
C PHE A 22 14.36 -21.54 -5.86
N ARG A 23 15.29 -22.44 -5.58
CA ARG A 23 16.74 -22.18 -5.67
C ARG A 23 17.18 -21.87 -7.10
N GLN A 24 16.60 -22.52 -8.09
CA GLN A 24 16.95 -22.36 -9.51
C GLN A 24 16.26 -21.14 -10.15
N ALA A 25 15.14 -20.69 -9.59
CA ALA A 25 14.37 -19.61 -10.16
C ALA A 25 15.15 -18.27 -10.14
N ARG A 26 15.25 -17.65 -11.31
CA ARG A 26 15.89 -16.34 -11.49
C ARG A 26 14.91 -15.17 -11.56
N ARG A 27 13.61 -15.45 -11.72
CA ARG A 27 12.53 -14.48 -11.83
C ARG A 27 11.36 -14.97 -11.00
N ILE A 28 11.19 -14.39 -9.82
CA ILE A 28 10.19 -14.81 -8.83
C ILE A 28 9.15 -13.70 -8.71
N ALA A 29 7.90 -14.04 -9.00
CA ALA A 29 6.75 -13.20 -8.66
C ALA A 29 6.05 -13.81 -7.44
N VAL A 30 5.68 -12.98 -6.48
CA VAL A 30 5.08 -13.42 -5.22
C VAL A 30 3.73 -12.74 -5.03
N VAL A 31 2.74 -13.50 -4.57
CA VAL A 31 1.44 -12.96 -4.13
C VAL A 31 1.35 -13.16 -2.62
N CYS A 32 1.13 -12.08 -1.91
CA CYS A 32 1.08 -12.07 -0.45
C CYS A 32 -0.32 -11.68 0.05
N GLY A 33 -0.71 -12.24 1.18
CA GLY A 33 -1.92 -11.89 1.92
C GLY A 33 -1.63 -11.79 3.41
N ALA A 34 -2.66 -11.66 4.25
CA ALA A 34 -2.54 -11.43 5.69
C ALA A 34 -1.63 -12.43 6.41
N GLY A 35 -1.52 -13.67 5.90
CA GLY A 35 -0.70 -14.72 6.50
C GLY A 35 0.77 -14.37 6.70
N ILE A 36 1.33 -13.46 5.91
CA ILE A 36 2.74 -13.05 6.09
C ILE A 36 2.94 -12.03 7.22
N SER A 37 1.86 -11.39 7.69
CA SER A 37 1.88 -10.34 8.72
C SER A 37 1.28 -10.76 10.07
N VAL A 38 0.58 -11.92 10.15
CA VAL A 38 -0.01 -12.41 11.42
C VAL A 38 1.03 -13.04 12.34
N SER A 39 2.15 -13.51 11.79
CA SER A 39 3.22 -14.15 12.55
C SER A 39 4.11 -13.14 13.28
N SER A 40 4.74 -13.61 14.38
CA SER A 40 5.81 -12.83 15.04
C SER A 40 6.93 -12.50 14.04
N PRO A 41 7.53 -11.31 14.11
CA PRO A 41 7.32 -10.23 15.07
C PRO A 41 6.23 -9.23 14.68
N ALA A 42 5.59 -9.35 13.49
CA ALA A 42 4.59 -8.38 13.03
C ALA A 42 3.32 -8.42 13.89
N ASN A 43 2.77 -9.61 14.15
CA ASN A 43 1.58 -9.84 14.98
C ASN A 43 0.38 -8.95 14.62
N ILE A 44 0.21 -8.63 13.33
CA ILE A 44 -0.95 -7.87 12.86
C ILE A 44 -2.12 -8.86 12.75
N PRO A 45 -3.22 -8.65 13.50
CA PRO A 45 -4.38 -9.53 13.43
C PRO A 45 -4.97 -9.56 12.03
N ASP A 46 -5.37 -10.72 11.55
CA ASP A 46 -6.12 -10.79 10.31
C ASP A 46 -7.56 -10.26 10.49
N PHE A 47 -8.24 -10.02 9.37
CA PHE A 47 -9.61 -9.49 9.38
C PHE A 47 -10.68 -10.55 9.61
N ARG A 48 -10.36 -11.84 9.57
CA ARG A 48 -11.34 -12.93 9.45
C ARG A 48 -11.37 -13.86 10.65
N SER A 49 -10.27 -13.99 11.39
CA SER A 49 -10.21 -14.92 12.53
C SER A 49 -11.10 -14.48 13.68
N ALA A 50 -11.46 -15.43 14.52
CA ALA A 50 -12.28 -15.19 15.73
C ALA A 50 -11.62 -14.21 16.71
N SER A 51 -10.29 -14.13 16.69
CA SER A 51 -9.47 -13.19 17.49
C SER A 51 -8.95 -12.00 16.67
N GLY A 52 -9.40 -11.86 15.43
CA GLY A 52 -8.95 -10.81 14.53
C GLY A 52 -9.58 -9.45 14.80
N LEU A 53 -9.20 -8.48 13.99
CA LEU A 53 -9.63 -7.08 14.13
C LEU A 53 -11.16 -6.94 14.14
N PHE A 54 -11.86 -7.69 13.28
CA PHE A 54 -13.33 -7.64 13.23
C PHE A 54 -13.98 -7.99 14.56
N ALA A 55 -13.49 -9.05 15.23
CA ALA A 55 -14.03 -9.46 16.52
C ALA A 55 -13.82 -8.39 17.60
N SER A 56 -12.63 -7.78 17.64
CA SER A 56 -12.29 -6.68 18.54
C SER A 56 -13.19 -5.46 18.31
N LEU A 57 -13.40 -5.07 17.06
CA LEU A 57 -14.26 -3.93 16.71
C LEU A 57 -15.73 -4.21 17.03
N LYS A 58 -16.23 -5.41 16.75
CA LYS A 58 -17.60 -5.80 17.07
C LYS A 58 -17.88 -5.77 18.57
N GLN A 59 -16.91 -6.17 19.39
CA GLN A 59 -17.02 -6.09 20.85
C GLN A 59 -17.09 -4.64 21.34
N ARG A 60 -16.30 -3.73 20.75
CA ARG A 60 -16.30 -2.31 21.14
C ARG A 60 -17.48 -1.51 20.58
N TYR A 61 -17.99 -1.93 19.42
CA TYR A 61 -19.07 -1.22 18.69
C TYR A 61 -20.21 -2.18 18.34
N PRO A 62 -20.95 -2.72 19.34
CA PRO A 62 -21.94 -3.77 19.11
C PRO A 62 -23.13 -3.31 18.25
N THR A 63 -23.40 -2.00 18.22
CA THR A 63 -24.51 -1.38 17.45
C THR A 63 -24.15 -1.04 16.00
N SER A 64 -22.93 -1.35 15.56
CA SER A 64 -22.43 -0.97 14.23
C SER A 64 -23.08 -1.67 13.04
N GLY A 65 -23.92 -2.70 13.29
CA GLY A 65 -24.57 -3.50 12.23
C GLY A 65 -23.61 -4.36 11.40
N LEU A 66 -22.33 -4.45 11.77
CA LEU A 66 -21.34 -5.26 11.08
C LEU A 66 -21.61 -6.75 11.26
N THR A 67 -21.65 -7.49 10.17
CA THR A 67 -21.88 -8.94 10.17
C THR A 67 -20.62 -9.73 9.88
N SER A 68 -19.70 -9.16 9.10
CA SER A 68 -18.46 -9.82 8.68
C SER A 68 -17.28 -8.84 8.58
N GLY A 69 -16.05 -9.37 8.57
CA GLY A 69 -14.85 -8.56 8.34
C GLY A 69 -14.81 -7.88 6.98
N LYS A 70 -15.58 -8.35 5.99
CA LYS A 70 -15.71 -7.71 4.68
C LYS A 70 -16.48 -6.39 4.78
N ASP A 71 -17.43 -6.29 5.70
CA ASP A 71 -18.26 -5.10 5.89
C ASP A 71 -17.42 -3.89 6.29
N LEU A 72 -16.25 -4.10 6.90
CA LEU A 72 -15.30 -3.04 7.25
C LEU A 72 -14.72 -2.29 6.05
N PHE A 73 -14.79 -2.89 4.87
CA PHE A 73 -14.32 -2.30 3.61
C PHE A 73 -15.44 -2.12 2.59
N ASP A 74 -16.69 -2.23 3.01
CA ASP A 74 -17.85 -1.98 2.16
C ASP A 74 -18.15 -0.48 2.11
N ALA A 75 -18.36 0.05 0.90
CA ALA A 75 -18.66 1.48 0.70
C ALA A 75 -19.96 1.91 1.38
N ARG A 76 -20.86 0.97 1.73
CA ARG A 76 -22.08 1.24 2.53
C ARG A 76 -21.79 1.78 3.92
N LEU A 77 -20.57 1.59 4.46
CA LEU A 77 -20.16 2.21 5.73
C LEU A 77 -20.27 3.74 5.70
N PHE A 78 -20.19 4.36 4.55
CA PHE A 78 -20.31 5.82 4.41
C PHE A 78 -21.76 6.32 4.33
N GLN A 79 -22.76 5.44 4.46
CA GLN A 79 -24.18 5.81 4.46
C GLN A 79 -24.69 6.32 5.81
N SER A 80 -23.98 6.05 6.91
CA SER A 80 -24.32 6.59 8.22
C SER A 80 -23.10 7.21 8.91
N GLU A 81 -23.32 8.22 9.75
CA GLU A 81 -22.26 8.85 10.52
C GLU A 81 -21.56 7.87 11.46
N SER A 82 -22.34 7.01 12.14
CA SER A 82 -21.81 6.04 13.11
C SER A 82 -20.91 4.99 12.45
N SER A 83 -21.29 4.47 11.29
CA SER A 83 -20.45 3.51 10.56
C SER A 83 -19.25 4.18 9.91
N THR A 84 -19.38 5.42 9.45
CA THR A 84 -18.27 6.23 8.95
C THR A 84 -17.24 6.51 10.06
N ALA A 85 -17.71 6.91 11.25
CA ALA A 85 -16.85 7.14 12.41
C ALA A 85 -16.11 5.87 12.83
N LEU A 86 -16.81 4.73 12.84
CA LEU A 86 -16.17 3.43 13.09
C LEU A 86 -15.07 3.12 12.07
N PHE A 87 -15.32 3.34 10.78
CA PHE A 87 -14.33 3.14 9.73
C PHE A 87 -13.07 3.98 9.97
N PHE A 88 -13.22 5.27 10.30
CA PHE A 88 -12.08 6.14 10.57
C PHE A 88 -11.29 5.70 11.81
N ALA A 89 -11.97 5.36 12.90
CA ALA A 89 -11.32 4.84 14.09
C ALA A 89 -10.56 3.53 13.81
N MET A 90 -11.14 2.63 13.02
CA MET A 90 -10.49 1.40 12.56
C MET A 90 -9.23 1.67 11.74
N ILE A 91 -9.29 2.61 10.80
CA ILE A 91 -8.13 2.97 9.97
C ILE A 91 -6.98 3.49 10.84
N ALA A 92 -7.28 4.35 11.82
CA ALA A 92 -6.27 4.84 12.76
C ALA A 92 -5.64 3.71 13.59
N GLU A 93 -6.45 2.76 14.08
CA GLU A 93 -5.97 1.62 14.85
C GLU A 93 -5.10 0.68 14.00
N LEU A 94 -5.52 0.39 12.75
CA LEU A 94 -4.73 -0.40 11.81
C LEU A 94 -3.40 0.28 11.50
N LYS A 95 -3.40 1.59 11.32
CA LYS A 95 -2.18 2.37 11.09
C LYS A 95 -1.24 2.28 12.28
N ASP A 96 -1.75 2.40 13.49
CA ASP A 96 -0.96 2.28 14.71
C ASP A 96 -0.33 0.90 14.85
N MET A 97 -1.09 -0.16 14.60
CA MET A 97 -0.58 -1.53 14.60
C MET A 97 0.50 -1.73 13.52
N SER A 98 0.26 -1.23 12.31
CA SER A 98 1.22 -1.34 11.20
C SER A 98 2.52 -0.58 11.48
N ASP A 99 2.42 0.61 12.09
CA ASP A 99 3.60 1.40 12.47
C ASP A 99 4.43 0.73 13.58
N ALA A 100 3.77 0.09 14.54
CA ALA A 100 4.43 -0.64 15.61
C ALA A 100 5.02 -1.99 15.17
N ALA A 101 4.43 -2.61 14.14
CA ALA A 101 4.81 -3.93 13.67
C ALA A 101 6.23 -3.95 13.09
N GLN A 102 6.93 -5.07 13.31
CA GLN A 102 8.21 -5.35 12.68
C GLN A 102 8.02 -6.34 11.53
N PRO A 103 8.76 -6.18 10.42
CA PRO A 103 8.69 -7.10 9.31
C PRO A 103 9.05 -8.53 9.73
N THR A 104 8.31 -9.51 9.19
CA THR A 104 8.55 -10.93 9.43
C THR A 104 9.70 -11.46 8.59
N LEU A 105 10.11 -12.71 8.87
CA LEU A 105 11.13 -13.40 8.09
C LEU A 105 10.80 -13.44 6.59
N ILE A 106 9.51 -13.57 6.23
CA ILE A 106 9.08 -13.57 4.82
C ILE A 106 9.36 -12.21 4.17
N HIS A 107 9.09 -11.10 4.84
CA HIS A 107 9.41 -9.77 4.31
C HIS A 107 10.92 -9.60 4.08
N HIS A 108 11.74 -10.06 5.02
CA HIS A 108 13.19 -10.06 4.85
C HIS A 108 13.66 -10.96 3.72
N LEU A 109 13.02 -12.13 3.51
CA LEU A 109 13.28 -12.98 2.36
C LEU A 109 12.98 -12.27 1.05
N LEU A 110 11.83 -11.57 0.95
CA LEU A 110 11.48 -10.78 -0.23
C LEU A 110 12.53 -9.72 -0.52
N ARG A 111 12.99 -9.01 0.50
CA ARG A 111 14.07 -8.02 0.37
C ARG A 111 15.38 -8.67 -0.10
N ARG A 112 15.72 -9.84 0.44
CA ARG A 112 16.90 -10.60 0.02
C ARG A 112 16.84 -10.98 -1.45
N LEU A 113 15.71 -11.50 -1.90
CA LEU A 113 15.48 -11.84 -3.32
C LEU A 113 15.58 -10.63 -4.24
N ASP A 114 15.15 -9.44 -3.79
CA ASP A 114 15.29 -8.20 -4.53
C ASP A 114 16.76 -7.79 -4.67
N MET A 115 17.53 -7.87 -3.58
CA MET A 115 18.96 -7.59 -3.58
C MET A 115 19.76 -8.55 -4.47
N GLU A 116 19.33 -9.80 -4.56
CA GLU A 116 19.90 -10.84 -5.45
C GLU A 116 19.45 -10.67 -6.91
N GLY A 117 18.57 -9.70 -7.21
CA GLY A 117 18.02 -9.48 -8.55
C GLY A 117 17.06 -10.59 -9.04
N ARG A 118 16.59 -11.45 -8.13
CA ARG A 118 15.70 -12.57 -8.39
C ARG A 118 14.21 -12.23 -8.22
N LEU A 119 13.88 -11.19 -7.46
CA LEU A 119 12.51 -10.75 -7.26
C LEU A 119 12.04 -9.95 -8.47
N GLN A 120 11.03 -10.45 -9.15
CA GLN A 120 10.39 -9.73 -10.25
C GLN A 120 9.35 -8.75 -9.72
N ARG A 121 8.40 -9.21 -8.92
CA ARG A 121 7.30 -8.45 -8.32
C ARG A 121 6.78 -9.13 -7.06
N VAL A 122 6.27 -8.30 -6.15
CA VAL A 122 5.40 -8.72 -5.06
C VAL A 122 4.04 -8.05 -5.28
N TYR A 123 2.99 -8.83 -5.32
CA TYR A 123 1.61 -8.36 -5.33
C TYR A 123 1.06 -8.60 -3.93
N THR A 124 0.87 -7.55 -3.14
CA THR A 124 0.39 -7.69 -1.78
C THR A 124 -1.08 -7.30 -1.65
N GLN A 125 -1.85 -8.12 -0.96
CA GLN A 125 -3.22 -7.80 -0.54
C GLN A 125 -3.24 -7.01 0.78
N ASN A 126 -2.08 -6.96 1.46
CA ASN A 126 -1.94 -6.26 2.72
C ASN A 126 -1.84 -4.75 2.50
N ILE A 127 -2.37 -4.00 3.47
CA ILE A 127 -2.35 -2.54 3.48
C ILE A 127 -1.40 -1.98 4.55
N ASP A 128 -0.67 -2.88 5.25
CA ASP A 128 0.19 -2.57 6.40
C ASP A 128 1.53 -1.90 6.02
N GLY A 129 1.96 -2.03 4.76
CA GLY A 129 3.19 -1.40 4.26
C GLY A 129 4.48 -2.03 4.77
N LEU A 130 4.47 -3.27 5.28
CA LEU A 130 5.67 -3.95 5.78
C LEU A 130 6.67 -4.26 4.65
N GLU A 131 6.22 -4.41 3.42
CA GLU A 131 7.09 -4.52 2.25
C GLU A 131 7.89 -3.24 2.01
N GLU A 132 7.29 -2.05 2.20
CA GLU A 132 7.99 -0.77 2.14
C GLU A 132 8.99 -0.66 3.31
N LYS A 133 8.59 -1.10 4.50
CA LYS A 133 9.39 -1.04 5.73
C LYS A 133 10.69 -1.85 5.65
N VAL A 134 10.71 -2.95 4.89
CA VAL A 134 11.96 -3.69 4.60
C VAL A 134 12.79 -3.09 3.46
N GLY A 135 12.34 -1.99 2.86
CA GLY A 135 13.06 -1.26 1.83
C GLY A 135 12.80 -1.71 0.39
N LEU A 136 11.70 -2.42 0.13
CA LEU A 136 11.22 -2.61 -1.24
C LEU A 136 10.62 -1.31 -1.78
N SER A 137 10.84 -1.01 -3.07
CA SER A 137 10.09 0.07 -3.71
C SER A 137 8.61 -0.32 -3.77
N PHE A 138 7.74 0.57 -3.29
CA PHE A 138 6.33 0.29 -3.01
C PHE A 138 5.41 1.28 -3.72
N GLY A 139 4.28 0.83 -4.20
CA GLY A 139 3.25 1.66 -4.81
C GLY A 139 2.75 1.14 -6.14
N VAL A 140 2.00 1.97 -6.84
CA VAL A 140 1.53 1.71 -8.21
C VAL A 140 2.38 2.54 -9.17
N GLY A 141 2.89 1.92 -10.23
CA GLY A 141 3.70 2.61 -11.24
C GLY A 141 2.92 3.75 -11.89
N SER A 142 3.59 4.87 -12.17
CA SER A 142 2.97 5.94 -12.94
C SER A 142 2.73 5.49 -14.39
N PRO A 143 1.53 5.74 -14.97
CA PRO A 143 1.25 5.48 -16.37
C PRO A 143 2.26 6.17 -17.32
N GLU A 144 2.77 7.34 -16.92
CA GLU A 144 3.76 8.10 -17.68
C GLU A 144 5.12 7.38 -17.77
N ALA A 145 5.44 6.52 -16.79
CA ALA A 145 6.64 5.70 -16.83
C ALA A 145 6.56 4.56 -17.85
N CYS A 146 5.38 4.28 -18.40
CA CYS A 146 5.13 3.21 -19.37
C CYS A 146 5.21 3.69 -20.81
N LEU A 147 5.28 5.00 -21.06
CA LEU A 147 5.38 5.50 -22.44
C LEU A 147 6.76 5.18 -22.98
N PRO A 148 6.88 4.38 -24.06
CA PRO A 148 8.14 4.22 -24.74
C PRO A 148 8.56 5.61 -25.24
N THR A 149 9.73 6.06 -24.84
CA THR A 149 10.37 7.28 -25.36
C THR A 149 10.76 7.08 -26.83
N SER A 150 9.79 6.86 -27.69
CA SER A 150 9.96 6.80 -29.12
C SER A 150 9.64 8.15 -29.74
N LYS A 151 10.50 9.14 -29.53
CA LYS A 151 10.74 10.21 -30.47
C LYS A 151 12.23 10.58 -30.45
N ARG A 152 13.07 9.64 -30.84
CA ARG A 152 14.34 10.02 -31.44
C ARG A 152 13.99 10.78 -32.72
N LYS A 153 14.04 12.10 -32.67
CA LYS A 153 14.11 12.94 -33.87
C LYS A 153 15.34 12.52 -34.65
N ARG A 154 15.14 11.83 -35.77
CA ARG A 154 16.13 11.75 -36.84
C ARG A 154 16.18 13.14 -37.44
N GLY A 155 17.35 13.76 -37.41
CA GLY A 155 17.62 14.92 -38.21
C GLY A 155 18.45 15.95 -37.50
N ALA A 156 19.78 15.87 -37.65
CA ALA A 156 20.66 16.99 -37.94
C ALA A 156 22.11 16.50 -37.98
N GLN A 157 22.56 16.33 -39.18
CA GLN A 157 23.81 16.79 -39.83
C GLN A 157 25.09 16.88 -38.99
N PHE A 158 26.08 16.18 -39.55
CA PHE A 158 27.52 16.34 -39.50
C PHE A 158 28.00 17.76 -39.11
N ALA A 159 28.79 17.83 -38.06
CA ALA A 159 29.89 18.78 -37.95
C ALA A 159 31.05 18.07 -37.23
N ARG A 160 32.15 18.04 -37.95
CA ARG A 160 33.48 17.49 -37.64
C ARG A 160 34.25 18.58 -36.93
N SER A 161 34.79 18.36 -35.73
CA SER A 161 36.06 18.94 -35.31
C SER A 161 36.54 18.39 -33.97
N GLN A 162 37.66 17.71 -33.99
CA GLN A 162 38.91 17.79 -33.22
C GLN A 162 38.85 17.76 -31.68
N SER A 163 39.45 16.68 -31.17
CA SER A 163 40.38 16.56 -30.03
C SER A 163 40.23 17.54 -28.86
N ASP A 164 39.86 17.00 -27.69
CA ASP A 164 40.70 17.20 -26.51
C ASP A 164 40.46 16.12 -25.45
N SER A 165 41.57 15.59 -24.96
CA SER A 165 41.68 14.56 -23.98
C SER A 165 41.52 15.19 -22.59
N SER A 166 40.40 15.02 -21.92
CA SER A 166 40.35 15.12 -20.46
C SER A 166 39.34 14.16 -19.88
N VAL A 167 39.86 13.10 -19.26
CA VAL A 167 39.16 12.16 -18.46
C VAL A 167 38.45 12.91 -17.32
N ARG A 168 37.17 13.23 -17.49
CA ARG A 168 36.31 13.60 -16.37
C ARG A 168 35.54 12.37 -15.96
N LEU A 169 35.95 11.83 -14.80
CA LEU A 169 35.13 10.90 -14.01
C LEU A 169 33.83 11.64 -13.63
N SER A 170 32.83 11.54 -14.47
CA SER A 170 31.46 11.94 -14.08
C SER A 170 30.82 10.83 -13.26
N THR A 171 31.04 10.85 -11.97
CA THR A 171 30.17 10.17 -11.02
C THR A 171 28.82 10.88 -11.00
N HIS A 172 27.98 10.61 -11.98
CA HIS A 172 26.56 10.87 -11.85
C HIS A 172 25.95 9.70 -11.07
N PRO A 173 25.39 9.92 -9.88
CA PRO A 173 24.45 8.97 -9.33
C PRO A 173 23.20 9.07 -10.21
N SER A 174 23.10 8.20 -11.20
CA SER A 174 21.84 7.97 -11.91
C SER A 174 20.87 7.36 -10.92
N CYS A 175 20.17 8.21 -10.18
CA CYS A 175 18.97 7.84 -9.46
C CYS A 175 17.86 7.56 -10.50
N GLU A 176 18.03 6.51 -11.27
CA GLU A 176 16.93 5.94 -12.04
C GLU A 176 15.95 5.35 -11.02
N LYS A 177 14.91 6.14 -10.70
CA LYS A 177 13.75 5.61 -9.97
C LYS A 177 13.28 4.39 -10.75
N PRO A 178 13.14 3.23 -10.13
CA PRO A 178 12.72 2.04 -10.84
C PRO A 178 11.40 2.34 -11.54
N LEU A 179 11.33 2.07 -12.84
CA LEU A 179 10.18 2.37 -13.71
C LEU A 179 8.87 1.81 -13.15
N PHE A 180 8.98 0.73 -12.36
CA PHE A 180 7.89 0.09 -11.65
C PHE A 180 8.33 -0.34 -10.26
N PRO A 181 7.51 -0.07 -9.22
CA PRO A 181 7.77 -0.54 -7.86
C PRO A 181 7.88 -2.07 -7.79
N ARG A 182 8.69 -2.57 -6.86
CA ARG A 182 8.83 -4.02 -6.60
C ARG A 182 7.60 -4.58 -5.91
N ALA A 183 7.04 -3.85 -4.95
CA ALA A 183 5.83 -4.25 -4.25
C ALA A 183 4.64 -3.39 -4.73
N ILE A 184 3.58 -4.06 -5.17
CA ILE A 184 2.37 -3.44 -5.71
C ILE A 184 1.23 -3.75 -4.74
N PRO A 185 0.67 -2.75 -4.03
CA PRO A 185 -0.46 -2.93 -3.15
C PRO A 185 -1.75 -3.09 -3.94
N LEU A 186 -2.36 -4.27 -3.91
CA LEU A 186 -3.59 -4.57 -4.63
C LEU A 186 -4.83 -3.93 -3.96
N HIS A 187 -4.80 -3.78 -2.65
CA HIS A 187 -5.90 -3.21 -1.86
C HIS A 187 -5.57 -1.80 -1.33
N GLY A 188 -4.53 -1.17 -1.87
CA GLY A 188 -4.11 0.16 -1.44
C GLY A 188 -3.18 0.16 -0.23
N SER A 189 -3.11 1.27 0.49
CA SER A 189 -2.17 1.46 1.59
C SER A 189 -2.72 2.39 2.66
N LEU A 190 -2.28 2.17 3.90
CA LEU A 190 -2.54 3.06 5.03
C LEU A 190 -1.53 4.21 5.13
N SER A 191 -0.62 4.36 4.17
CA SER A 191 0.47 5.35 4.26
C SER A 191 0.04 6.77 3.95
N SER A 192 -1.08 6.96 3.24
CA SER A 192 -1.53 8.29 2.81
C SER A 192 -3.04 8.40 2.62
N MET A 193 -3.48 9.67 2.64
CA MET A 193 -4.82 10.07 2.21
C MET A 193 -4.72 10.99 1.00
N THR A 194 -5.73 10.97 0.14
CA THR A 194 -5.78 11.79 -1.08
C THR A 194 -7.07 12.61 -1.11
N CYS A 195 -6.95 13.87 -1.47
CA CYS A 195 -8.09 14.74 -1.74
C CYS A 195 -8.69 14.40 -3.11
N MET A 196 -10.00 14.15 -3.16
CA MET A 196 -10.70 13.82 -4.41
C MET A 196 -10.93 15.03 -5.33
N LEU A 197 -10.72 16.26 -4.82
CA LEU A 197 -10.93 17.49 -5.58
C LEU A 197 -9.63 18.06 -6.15
N CYS A 198 -8.59 18.22 -5.32
CA CYS A 198 -7.34 18.83 -5.74
C CYS A 198 -6.17 17.82 -5.85
N SER A 199 -6.41 16.54 -5.60
CA SER A 199 -5.41 15.47 -5.61
C SER A 199 -4.25 15.67 -4.61
N HIS A 200 -4.41 16.59 -3.63
CA HIS A 200 -3.43 16.76 -2.57
C HIS A 200 -3.28 15.46 -1.79
N LYS A 201 -2.04 15.06 -1.52
CA LYS A 201 -1.70 13.86 -0.74
C LYS A 201 -1.17 14.25 0.63
N LEU A 202 -1.78 13.68 1.66
CA LEU A 202 -1.34 13.79 3.05
C LEU A 202 -0.78 12.45 3.51
N ARG A 203 0.48 12.42 3.93
CA ARG A 203 1.07 11.22 4.51
C ARG A 203 0.58 11.02 5.95
N LEU A 204 0.08 9.82 6.23
CA LEU A 204 -0.30 9.40 7.58
C LEU A 204 0.95 8.91 8.33
N THR A 205 1.72 9.84 8.88
CA THR A 205 2.93 9.57 9.67
C THR A 205 2.92 10.36 10.96
N ARG A 206 3.53 9.81 12.02
CA ARG A 206 3.68 10.51 13.30
C ARG A 206 4.84 11.51 13.32
N GLU A 207 5.72 11.46 12.33
CA GLU A 207 6.89 12.34 12.20
C GLU A 207 6.49 13.74 11.75
N GLN A 208 5.42 13.85 10.96
CA GLN A 208 4.92 15.13 10.46
C GLN A 208 3.67 15.56 11.24
N GLU A 209 3.59 16.84 11.59
CA GLU A 209 2.50 17.40 12.37
C GLU A 209 1.13 17.15 11.73
N ALA A 210 0.98 17.46 10.44
CA ALA A 210 -0.26 17.25 9.71
C ALA A 210 -0.71 15.77 9.69
N GLY A 211 0.23 14.84 9.55
CA GLY A 211 -0.06 13.40 9.60
C GLY A 211 -0.51 12.96 11.00
N ARG A 212 0.13 13.47 12.06
CA ARG A 212 -0.24 13.20 13.45
C ARG A 212 -1.64 13.71 13.78
N GLN A 213 -1.96 14.96 13.41
CA GLN A 213 -3.29 15.54 13.59
C GLN A 213 -4.36 14.77 12.83
N ALA A 214 -4.07 14.35 11.59
CA ALA A 214 -4.99 13.52 10.81
C ALA A 214 -5.28 12.19 11.50
N LEU A 215 -4.27 11.51 12.03
CA LEU A 215 -4.46 10.25 12.77
C LEU A 215 -5.28 10.44 14.05
N GLU A 216 -5.10 11.53 14.77
CA GLU A 216 -5.93 11.86 15.96
C GLU A 216 -7.37 12.15 15.58
N THR A 217 -7.59 12.87 14.49
CA THR A 217 -8.93 13.14 13.94
C THR A 217 -9.63 11.84 13.57
N LEU A 218 -8.93 10.96 12.85
CA LEU A 218 -9.47 9.62 12.51
C LEU A 218 -9.78 8.78 13.75
N ARG A 219 -8.96 8.84 14.83
CA ARG A 219 -9.24 8.10 16.09
C ARG A 219 -10.52 8.57 16.77
N ARG A 220 -10.87 9.84 16.64
CA ARG A 220 -12.16 10.38 17.13
C ARG A 220 -13.34 10.01 16.23
N GLY A 221 -13.09 9.31 15.13
CA GLY A 221 -14.11 8.97 14.14
C GLY A 221 -14.52 10.15 13.26
N GLU A 222 -13.71 11.19 13.20
CA GLU A 222 -13.99 12.40 12.45
C GLU A 222 -13.33 12.38 11.07
N PRO A 223 -13.94 13.02 10.04
CA PRO A 223 -13.34 13.14 8.72
C PRO A 223 -12.17 14.14 8.73
N VAL A 224 -11.13 13.82 8.00
CA VAL A 224 -10.02 14.76 7.73
C VAL A 224 -10.37 15.61 6.52
N TRP A 225 -10.34 16.92 6.67
CA TRP A 225 -10.60 17.88 5.60
C TRP A 225 -9.32 18.25 4.87
N CYS A 226 -9.42 18.60 3.59
CA CYS A 226 -8.26 18.98 2.80
C CYS A 226 -7.86 20.43 3.06
N GLU A 227 -6.74 20.67 3.73
CA GLU A 227 -6.19 22.00 4.01
C GLU A 227 -5.91 22.79 2.72
N GLN A 228 -5.44 22.11 1.66
CA GLN A 228 -5.16 22.79 0.38
C GLN A 228 -6.42 23.32 -0.29
N CYS A 229 -7.55 22.60 -0.16
CA CYS A 229 -8.85 23.10 -0.62
C CYS A 229 -9.33 24.26 0.24
N GLU A 230 -9.10 24.20 1.55
CA GLU A 230 -9.47 25.28 2.48
C GLU A 230 -8.73 26.59 2.15
N VAL A 231 -7.40 26.53 1.99
CA VAL A 231 -6.60 27.69 1.58
C VAL A 231 -7.06 28.24 0.22
N THR A 232 -7.31 27.34 -0.75
CA THR A 232 -7.79 27.75 -2.07
C THR A 232 -9.17 28.43 -1.98
N ASP A 233 -10.06 27.91 -1.15
CA ASP A 233 -11.41 28.44 -0.97
C ASP A 233 -11.37 29.83 -0.31
N GLN A 234 -10.54 30.03 0.70
CA GLN A 234 -10.31 31.32 1.36
C GLN A 234 -9.75 32.36 0.38
N LEU A 235 -8.76 32.00 -0.43
CA LEU A 235 -8.18 32.89 -1.44
C LEU A 235 -9.20 33.30 -2.50
N ARG A 236 -10.04 32.38 -2.96
CA ARG A 236 -11.09 32.66 -3.94
C ARG A 236 -12.19 33.54 -3.36
N SER A 237 -12.61 33.26 -2.12
CA SER A 237 -13.63 34.05 -1.41
C SER A 237 -13.16 35.48 -1.18
N SER A 238 -11.90 35.68 -0.77
CA SER A 238 -11.31 37.01 -0.60
C SER A 238 -11.20 37.79 -1.91
N ALA A 239 -11.07 37.09 -3.05
CA ALA A 239 -11.08 37.71 -4.38
C ALA A 239 -12.48 37.88 -4.99
N GLY A 240 -13.56 37.63 -4.24
CA GLY A 240 -14.94 37.70 -4.73
C GLY A 240 -15.32 36.65 -5.77
N LEU A 241 -14.54 35.55 -5.86
CA LEU A 241 -14.78 34.47 -6.78
C LEU A 241 -15.67 33.40 -6.12
N ARG A 242 -16.31 32.57 -6.96
CA ARG A 242 -17.11 31.44 -6.47
C ARG A 242 -16.24 30.49 -5.63
N SER A 243 -16.79 30.01 -4.52
CA SER A 243 -16.19 29.01 -3.63
C SER A 243 -15.64 27.83 -4.41
N HIS A 244 -14.45 27.34 -4.00
CA HIS A 244 -13.83 26.12 -4.52
C HIS A 244 -14.49 24.88 -3.93
N GLY A 245 -14.97 25.01 -2.69
CA GLY A 245 -15.44 23.90 -1.88
C GLY A 245 -14.31 23.18 -1.14
N ILE A 246 -14.63 22.70 0.05
CA ILE A 246 -13.73 21.91 0.89
C ILE A 246 -14.25 20.47 0.93
N VAL A 247 -13.41 19.50 0.63
CA VAL A 247 -13.80 18.10 0.61
C VAL A 247 -13.01 17.27 1.63
N ARG A 248 -13.63 16.16 2.05
CA ARG A 248 -12.98 15.19 2.91
C ARG A 248 -11.87 14.47 2.16
N MET A 249 -10.78 14.20 2.84
CA MET A 249 -9.71 13.34 2.32
C MET A 249 -10.13 11.88 2.39
N LYS A 250 -9.72 11.11 1.40
CA LYS A 250 -9.97 9.67 1.30
C LYS A 250 -8.70 8.91 1.62
N VAL A 251 -8.80 7.89 2.47
CA VAL A 251 -7.71 6.91 2.68
C VAL A 251 -7.52 6.11 1.39
N GLU A 252 -6.28 5.85 1.03
CA GLU A 252 -5.92 5.10 -0.20
C GLU A 252 -6.11 3.59 -0.02
N VAL A 253 -7.30 3.17 0.40
CA VAL A 253 -7.67 1.76 0.57
C VAL A 253 -8.83 1.44 -0.38
N VAL A 254 -8.77 0.25 -0.99
CA VAL A 254 -9.84 -0.22 -1.89
C VAL A 254 -11.08 -0.57 -1.07
N MET A 255 -12.20 0.03 -1.45
CA MET A 255 -13.52 -0.25 -0.88
C MET A 255 -14.31 -1.14 -1.84
N TYR A 256 -15.00 -2.14 -1.28
CA TYR A 256 -15.93 -2.96 -2.04
C TYR A 256 -17.29 -2.26 -2.15
N TYR A 257 -17.88 -2.31 -3.32
CA TYR A 257 -19.30 -2.01 -3.47
C TYR A 257 -20.02 -3.35 -3.41
N GLY A 258 -20.83 -3.58 -2.37
CA GLY A 258 -21.64 -4.78 -2.25
C GLY A 258 -22.42 -5.04 -3.54
N GLU A 259 -22.45 -6.28 -3.98
CA GLU A 259 -23.36 -6.70 -5.03
C GLU A 259 -24.75 -6.20 -4.64
N ARG A 260 -25.41 -5.48 -5.53
CA ARG A 260 -26.85 -5.23 -5.38
C ARG A 260 -27.46 -6.61 -5.41
N ASP A 261 -28.03 -7.05 -4.30
CA ASP A 261 -28.91 -8.18 -4.29
C ASP A 261 -29.95 -7.88 -5.36
N ALA A 262 -29.82 -8.58 -6.49
CA ALA A 262 -30.83 -8.58 -7.53
C ALA A 262 -32.01 -9.35 -6.97
N GLY A 263 -32.88 -8.63 -6.23
CA GLY A 263 -34.18 -9.08 -5.80
C GLY A 263 -35.22 -8.85 -6.91
#